data_0821178b914715c1be82e77c0e71b789
#
_entry.id   0821178b914715c1be82e77c0e71b789
#
_cell.length_a   1.000
_cell.length_b   1.000
_cell.length_c   1.000
_cell.angle_alpha   90.00
_cell.angle_beta   90.00
_cell.angle_gamma   90.00
#
_symmetry.space_group_name_H-M   'P 1'
#
loop_
_entity.id
_entity.type
_entity.pdbx_description
1 polymer ?
#
loop_
_entity_poly.entity_id
_entity_poly.type
_entity_poly.pdbx_seq_one_letter_code
_entity_poly.pdbx_strand_id
1 'polypeptide(L)'
;MSNELLSKLNSYVKNIEKVGFSHGEKEINVYFEEGKIIIEQKGQKIAIFKDDQNIYDEIGLLVSKIVDGHISLLPRKKVENLIIDLLVNIIVLSEIEDEEGFSHSQRMAKLAREFGKYIGFSEEEIRRLEIHAYLHDVGKISLEQLMLYSPTRITLFESNYQDHTVMGSVFLSMIDILWEYIPTVRHHHERWDGKGYPDGLKGEEIPYFARIISVLDYYDEITNFISSEWESRIKTPSEAVEMIQNLSGTYFDPKLVDKFVLMMRERGVV
;
A
#
# COMPACT_ATOMS: atom_id res chain seq x y z
N MET A 1 12.41 -0.68 18.12
CA MET A 1 12.92 0.74 18.05
C MET A 1 14.32 0.80 18.61
N SER A 2 15.26 1.50 17.94
CA SER A 2 16.64 1.61 18.45
C SER A 2 16.68 2.50 19.69
N ASN A 3 17.58 2.18 20.62
CA ASN A 3 17.83 2.97 21.84
C ASN A 3 18.13 4.46 21.53
N GLU A 4 18.60 4.76 20.32
CA GLU A 4 18.90 6.12 19.86
C GLU A 4 17.65 6.94 19.56
N LEU A 5 16.61 6.31 18.99
CA LEU A 5 15.31 6.96 18.75
C LEU A 5 14.60 7.27 20.07
N LEU A 6 14.69 6.35 21.02
CA LEU A 6 14.17 6.52 22.38
C LEU A 6 14.88 7.64 23.13
N SER A 7 16.23 7.73 22.98
CA SER A 7 17.03 8.81 23.57
C SER A 7 16.69 10.18 22.98
N LYS A 8 16.45 10.27 21.65
CA LYS A 8 16.03 11.50 20.98
C LYS A 8 14.61 11.91 21.38
N LEU A 9 13.66 10.98 21.45
CA LEU A 9 12.31 11.24 21.96
C LEU A 9 12.37 11.75 23.41
N ASN A 10 13.21 11.16 24.25
CA ASN A 10 13.43 11.61 25.64
C ASN A 10 13.93 13.05 25.73
N SER A 11 14.88 13.43 24.85
CA SER A 11 15.41 14.81 24.83
C SER A 11 14.37 15.81 24.34
N TYR A 12 13.49 15.41 23.43
CA TYR A 12 12.37 16.23 22.95
C TYR A 12 11.29 16.40 24.04
N VAL A 13 10.90 15.31 24.69
CA VAL A 13 9.86 15.34 25.74
C VAL A 13 10.32 16.15 26.97
N LYS A 14 11.60 16.07 27.35
CA LYS A 14 12.16 16.86 28.48
C LYS A 14 12.19 18.36 28.25
N ASN A 15 12.17 18.80 26.98
CA ASN A 15 12.26 20.22 26.60
C ASN A 15 10.88 20.83 26.24
N ILE A 16 9.79 20.06 26.32
CA ILE A 16 8.44 20.52 25.93
C ILE A 16 7.63 20.72 27.20
N GLU A 17 7.44 21.98 27.61
CA GLU A 17 6.62 22.31 28.77
C GLU A 17 5.15 21.94 28.57
N LYS A 18 4.62 22.02 27.36
CA LYS A 18 3.25 21.62 27.00
C LYS A 18 3.12 21.42 25.49
N VAL A 19 2.54 20.31 25.04
CA VAL A 19 2.14 20.09 23.65
C VAL A 19 0.63 19.93 23.60
N GLY A 20 -0.03 20.82 22.87
CA GLY A 20 -1.46 20.74 22.60
C GLY A 20 -1.70 20.16 21.19
N PHE A 21 -2.59 19.18 21.11
CA PHE A 21 -3.12 18.68 19.84
C PHE A 21 -4.60 19.06 19.78
N SER A 22 -4.98 19.90 18.81
CA SER A 22 -6.39 20.22 18.59
C SER A 22 -6.88 19.61 17.27
N HIS A 23 -7.99 18.89 17.30
CA HIS A 23 -8.68 18.45 16.10
C HIS A 23 -10.20 18.56 16.31
N GLY A 24 -10.79 19.54 15.66
CA GLY A 24 -12.21 19.89 15.84
C GLY A 24 -12.51 20.30 17.29
N GLU A 25 -13.55 19.71 17.89
CA GLU A 25 -13.93 19.97 19.27
C GLU A 25 -13.11 19.23 20.34
N LYS A 26 -12.10 18.44 19.91
CA LYS A 26 -11.26 17.63 20.82
C LYS A 26 -9.90 18.28 20.99
N GLU A 27 -9.69 18.90 22.12
CA GLU A 27 -8.40 19.40 22.55
C GLU A 27 -7.75 18.39 23.49
N ILE A 28 -6.53 17.96 23.17
CA ILE A 28 -5.72 17.07 23.99
C ILE A 28 -4.45 17.80 24.35
N ASN A 29 -4.20 17.91 25.65
CA ASN A 29 -3.01 18.50 26.20
C ASN A 29 -2.12 17.38 26.78
N VAL A 30 -0.84 17.38 26.39
CA VAL A 30 0.19 16.54 27.01
C VAL A 30 1.19 17.48 27.68
N TYR A 31 1.40 17.32 28.96
CA TYR A 31 2.34 18.16 29.70
C TYR A 31 3.06 17.40 30.81
N PHE A 32 4.17 17.97 31.28
CA PHE A 32 4.98 17.45 32.36
C PHE A 32 4.64 18.18 33.66
N GLU A 33 4.31 17.45 34.70
CA GLU A 33 4.03 18.01 36.03
C GLU A 33 4.57 17.06 37.10
N GLU A 34 5.44 17.54 37.97
CA GLU A 34 6.01 16.80 39.12
C GLU A 34 6.57 15.40 38.78
N GLY A 35 7.35 15.28 37.68
CA GLY A 35 7.93 14.00 37.25
C GLY A 35 6.92 13.01 36.68
N LYS A 36 5.78 13.51 36.19
CA LYS A 36 4.73 12.71 35.54
C LYS A 36 4.37 13.31 34.19
N ILE A 37 4.10 12.45 33.23
CA ILE A 37 3.46 12.83 31.95
C ILE A 37 1.97 12.77 32.15
N ILE A 38 1.29 13.88 31.92
CA ILE A 38 -0.16 14.00 32.06
C ILE A 38 -0.77 14.19 30.70
N ILE A 39 -1.77 13.37 30.37
CA ILE A 39 -2.62 13.51 29.20
C ILE A 39 -3.99 13.97 29.68
N GLU A 40 -4.40 15.14 29.18
CA GLU A 40 -5.64 15.79 29.55
C GLU A 40 -6.53 16.01 28.33
N GLN A 41 -7.82 15.73 28.45
CA GLN A 41 -8.81 16.04 27.43
C GLN A 41 -9.98 16.82 28.07
N LYS A 42 -10.33 17.95 27.49
CA LYS A 42 -11.42 18.82 28.00
C LYS A 42 -11.33 19.15 29.50
N GLY A 43 -10.11 19.37 30.01
CA GLY A 43 -9.86 19.66 31.42
C GLY A 43 -9.89 18.45 32.35
N GLN A 44 -10.06 17.23 31.82
CA GLN A 44 -10.00 15.99 32.60
C GLN A 44 -8.71 15.23 32.31
N LYS A 45 -7.97 14.87 33.36
CA LYS A 45 -6.78 14.02 33.26
C LYS A 45 -7.21 12.60 32.90
N ILE A 46 -6.83 12.15 31.67
CA ILE A 46 -7.21 10.82 31.14
C ILE A 46 -6.11 9.77 31.33
N ALA A 47 -4.85 10.19 31.47
CA ALA A 47 -3.75 9.32 31.79
C ALA A 47 -2.66 10.07 32.57
N ILE A 48 -1.98 9.37 33.47
CA ILE A 48 -0.87 9.88 34.27
C ILE A 48 0.20 8.80 34.29
N PHE A 49 1.38 9.13 33.80
CA PHE A 49 2.55 8.25 33.79
C PHE A 49 3.61 8.81 34.70
N LYS A 50 4.27 7.93 35.46
CA LYS A 50 5.48 8.31 36.18
C LYS A 50 6.67 8.31 35.22
N ASP A 51 7.57 9.28 35.35
CA ASP A 51 8.84 9.31 34.60
C ASP A 51 9.80 8.26 35.21
N ASP A 52 9.58 6.99 34.87
CA ASP A 52 10.44 5.88 35.25
C ASP A 52 10.91 5.09 34.00
N GLN A 53 11.74 4.06 34.23
CA GLN A 53 12.33 3.29 33.12
C GLN A 53 11.32 2.52 32.27
N ASN A 54 10.08 2.31 32.77
CA ASN A 54 9.03 1.56 32.07
C ASN A 54 8.05 2.46 31.32
N ILE A 55 8.20 3.79 31.42
CA ILE A 55 7.25 4.75 30.83
C ILE A 55 7.10 4.58 29.32
N TYR A 56 8.15 4.09 28.64
CA TYR A 56 8.11 3.86 27.19
C TYR A 56 7.22 2.70 26.80
N ASP A 57 7.20 1.65 27.63
CA ASP A 57 6.30 0.50 27.39
C ASP A 57 4.86 0.92 27.63
N GLU A 58 4.61 1.76 28.65
CA GLU A 58 3.28 2.30 28.94
C GLU A 58 2.80 3.28 27.88
N ILE A 59 3.67 4.17 27.38
CA ILE A 59 3.37 5.05 26.24
C ILE A 59 3.14 4.22 24.98
N GLY A 60 3.96 3.20 24.72
CA GLY A 60 3.78 2.26 23.61
C GLY A 60 2.43 1.56 23.68
N LEU A 61 2.05 1.09 24.87
CA LEU A 61 0.75 0.46 25.10
C LEU A 61 -0.41 1.45 24.93
N LEU A 62 -0.26 2.70 25.37
CA LEU A 62 -1.26 3.75 25.17
C LEU A 62 -1.42 4.09 23.67
N VAL A 63 -0.30 4.26 22.97
CA VAL A 63 -0.30 4.50 21.51
C VAL A 63 -0.94 3.34 20.78
N SER A 64 -0.61 2.09 21.17
CA SER A 64 -1.27 0.91 20.62
C SER A 64 -2.77 0.95 20.85
N LYS A 65 -3.22 1.23 22.07
CA LYS A 65 -4.66 1.33 22.39
C LYS A 65 -5.37 2.46 21.63
N ILE A 66 -4.67 3.56 21.32
CA ILE A 66 -5.18 4.64 20.48
C ILE A 66 -5.31 4.16 19.02
N VAL A 67 -4.29 3.51 18.51
CA VAL A 67 -4.25 2.93 17.15
C VAL A 67 -5.29 1.82 17.01
N ASP A 68 -5.39 0.92 18.00
CA ASP A 68 -6.35 -0.18 18.03
C ASP A 68 -7.80 0.28 18.22
N GLY A 69 -8.03 1.59 18.38
CA GLY A 69 -9.37 2.17 18.51
C GLY A 69 -9.99 2.00 19.92
N HIS A 70 -9.25 1.53 20.92
CA HIS A 70 -9.73 1.43 22.32
C HIS A 70 -9.74 2.80 23.00
N ILE A 71 -8.88 3.74 22.55
CA ILE A 71 -8.89 5.15 22.95
C ILE A 71 -8.89 5.94 21.65
N SER A 72 -10.05 6.27 21.14
CA SER A 72 -10.19 6.97 19.85
C SER A 72 -9.98 8.47 20.00
N LEU A 73 -8.79 8.95 19.68
CA LEU A 73 -8.52 10.37 19.44
C LEU A 73 -8.98 10.81 18.04
N LEU A 74 -8.87 9.88 17.07
CA LEU A 74 -9.43 10.04 15.73
C LEU A 74 -10.36 8.84 15.43
N PRO A 75 -11.43 9.04 14.67
CA PRO A 75 -12.21 7.92 14.16
C PRO A 75 -11.27 6.96 13.41
N ARG A 76 -11.39 5.64 13.66
CA ARG A 76 -10.56 4.60 13.05
C ARG A 76 -10.41 4.82 11.54
N LYS A 77 -11.50 5.12 10.85
CA LYS A 77 -11.53 5.39 9.40
C LYS A 77 -10.66 6.59 9.00
N LYS A 78 -10.46 7.59 9.87
CA LYS A 78 -9.55 8.72 9.57
C LYS A 78 -8.09 8.32 9.72
N VAL A 79 -7.77 7.50 10.71
CA VAL A 79 -6.40 6.97 10.89
C VAL A 79 -6.05 6.04 9.72
N GLU A 80 -6.97 5.17 9.34
CA GLU A 80 -6.85 4.29 8.18
C GLU A 80 -6.57 5.08 6.90
N ASN A 81 -7.41 6.07 6.58
CA ASN A 81 -7.19 6.92 5.41
C ASN A 81 -5.82 7.64 5.47
N LEU A 82 -5.42 8.17 6.64
CA LEU A 82 -4.14 8.86 6.79
C LEU A 82 -2.95 7.94 6.52
N ILE A 83 -3.01 6.70 7.00
CA ILE A 83 -1.94 5.71 6.76
C ILE A 83 -1.90 5.31 5.28
N ILE A 84 -3.06 5.07 4.67
CA ILE A 84 -3.14 4.75 3.24
C ILE A 84 -2.61 5.92 2.41
N ASP A 85 -3.07 7.14 2.67
CA ASP A 85 -2.62 8.34 1.95
C ASP A 85 -1.11 8.55 2.10
N LEU A 86 -0.54 8.31 3.29
CA LEU A 86 0.90 8.39 3.51
C LEU A 86 1.67 7.35 2.69
N LEU A 87 1.23 6.10 2.69
CA LEU A 87 1.87 5.03 1.91
C LEU A 87 1.76 5.29 0.41
N VAL A 88 0.58 5.68 -0.08
CA VAL A 88 0.37 6.04 -1.48
C VAL A 88 1.32 7.16 -1.91
N ASN A 89 1.46 8.22 -1.10
CA ASN A 89 2.38 9.30 -1.43
C ASN A 89 3.85 8.85 -1.45
N ILE A 90 4.26 7.96 -0.54
CA ILE A 90 5.62 7.39 -0.54
C ILE A 90 5.86 6.58 -1.82
N ILE A 91 4.89 5.75 -2.22
CA ILE A 91 4.98 4.94 -3.45
C ILE A 91 5.12 5.85 -4.66
N VAL A 92 4.19 6.81 -4.84
CA VAL A 92 4.20 7.74 -5.96
C VAL A 92 5.52 8.52 -6.05
N LEU A 93 6.06 8.98 -4.92
CA LEU A 93 7.34 9.71 -4.88
C LEU A 93 8.57 8.82 -5.16
N SER A 94 8.45 7.51 -5.01
CA SER A 94 9.54 6.56 -5.30
C SER A 94 9.57 6.11 -6.76
N GLU A 95 8.49 6.30 -7.50
CA GLU A 95 8.36 5.90 -8.89
C GLU A 95 8.83 7.00 -9.87
N ILE A 96 9.27 6.56 -11.05
CA ILE A 96 9.59 7.47 -12.17
C ILE A 96 8.29 7.90 -12.83
N GLU A 97 8.16 9.21 -13.07
CA GLU A 97 7.05 9.79 -13.79
C GLU A 97 7.24 9.62 -15.33
N ASP A 98 6.13 9.46 -16.02
CA ASP A 98 6.10 9.50 -17.50
C ASP A 98 6.19 10.95 -18.03
N GLU A 99 6.10 11.11 -19.37
CA GLU A 99 6.16 12.43 -20.01
C GLU A 99 5.00 13.36 -19.62
N GLU A 100 3.88 12.81 -19.13
CA GLU A 100 2.71 13.55 -18.64
C GLU A 100 2.80 13.87 -17.14
N GLY A 101 3.81 13.36 -16.43
CA GLY A 101 4.03 13.55 -15.01
C GLY A 101 3.25 12.57 -14.12
N PHE A 102 2.87 11.41 -14.65
CA PHE A 102 2.20 10.36 -13.88
C PHE A 102 3.13 9.18 -13.59
N SER A 103 3.14 8.73 -12.35
CA SER A 103 3.80 7.49 -11.96
C SER A 103 2.97 6.26 -12.37
N HIS A 104 3.62 5.08 -12.40
CA HIS A 104 2.95 3.80 -12.66
C HIS A 104 1.72 3.59 -11.78
N SER A 105 1.89 3.71 -10.46
CA SER A 105 0.77 3.54 -9.50
C SER A 105 -0.37 4.53 -9.73
N GLN A 106 -0.09 5.76 -10.17
CA GLN A 106 -1.12 6.75 -10.50
C GLN A 106 -1.91 6.35 -11.76
N ARG A 107 -1.22 5.89 -12.81
CA ARG A 107 -1.88 5.38 -14.02
C ARG A 107 -2.71 4.15 -13.72
N MET A 108 -2.15 3.22 -12.92
CA MET A 108 -2.85 2.03 -12.46
C MET A 108 -4.13 2.35 -11.69
N ALA A 109 -4.09 3.27 -10.73
CA ALA A 109 -5.27 3.68 -9.98
C ALA A 109 -6.34 4.33 -10.87
N LYS A 110 -5.93 5.16 -11.84
CA LYS A 110 -6.85 5.73 -12.84
C LYS A 110 -7.52 4.66 -13.68
N LEU A 111 -6.74 3.71 -14.21
CA LEU A 111 -7.25 2.60 -15.01
C LEU A 111 -8.16 1.68 -14.19
N ALA A 112 -7.81 1.40 -12.93
CA ALA A 112 -8.61 0.64 -11.99
C ALA A 112 -9.97 1.30 -11.72
N ARG A 113 -10.00 2.62 -11.51
CA ARG A 113 -11.25 3.39 -11.39
C ARG A 113 -12.15 3.24 -12.63
N GLU A 114 -11.55 3.39 -13.80
CA GLU A 114 -12.30 3.30 -15.06
C GLU A 114 -12.85 1.88 -15.30
N PHE A 115 -12.01 0.87 -15.06
CA PHE A 115 -12.43 -0.52 -15.20
C PHE A 115 -13.44 -0.93 -14.12
N GLY A 116 -13.27 -0.51 -12.87
CA GLY A 116 -14.23 -0.73 -11.80
C GLY A 116 -15.62 -0.17 -12.13
N LYS A 117 -15.69 1.05 -12.68
CA LYS A 117 -16.95 1.64 -13.17
C LYS A 117 -17.57 0.80 -14.28
N TYR A 118 -16.75 0.38 -15.24
CA TYR A 118 -17.21 -0.41 -16.38
C TYR A 118 -17.80 -1.75 -15.97
N ILE A 119 -17.21 -2.43 -15.00
CA ILE A 119 -17.71 -3.72 -14.51
C ILE A 119 -18.86 -3.60 -13.50
N GLY A 120 -19.27 -2.37 -13.17
CA GLY A 120 -20.44 -2.08 -12.33
C GLY A 120 -20.18 -2.08 -10.84
N PHE A 121 -18.95 -1.81 -10.40
CA PHE A 121 -18.62 -1.65 -9.00
C PHE A 121 -19.26 -0.40 -8.38
N SER A 122 -19.64 -0.49 -7.11
CA SER A 122 -20.02 0.66 -6.30
C SER A 122 -18.83 1.62 -6.09
N GLU A 123 -19.10 2.87 -5.74
CA GLU A 123 -18.03 3.86 -5.45
C GLU A 123 -17.09 3.39 -4.32
N GLU A 124 -17.57 2.60 -3.37
CA GLU A 124 -16.75 2.03 -2.32
C GLU A 124 -15.82 0.94 -2.86
N GLU A 125 -16.31 0.03 -3.69
CA GLU A 125 -15.51 -1.00 -4.33
C GLU A 125 -14.48 -0.40 -5.31
N ILE A 126 -14.85 0.65 -6.04
CA ILE A 126 -13.94 1.40 -6.90
C ILE A 126 -12.81 1.99 -6.08
N ARG A 127 -13.11 2.69 -4.98
CA ARG A 127 -12.10 3.24 -4.09
C ARG A 127 -11.16 2.16 -3.53
N ARG A 128 -11.69 1.02 -3.13
CA ARG A 128 -10.88 -0.12 -2.69
C ARG A 128 -9.97 -0.62 -3.81
N LEU A 129 -10.50 -0.80 -5.02
CA LEU A 129 -9.71 -1.23 -6.17
C LEU A 129 -8.58 -0.23 -6.50
N GLU A 130 -8.81 1.07 -6.39
CA GLU A 130 -7.76 2.09 -6.55
C GLU A 130 -6.64 1.93 -5.51
N ILE A 131 -7.00 1.67 -4.25
CA ILE A 131 -5.99 1.43 -3.20
C ILE A 131 -5.22 0.15 -3.48
N HIS A 132 -5.88 -0.92 -3.92
CA HIS A 132 -5.20 -2.14 -4.37
C HIS A 132 -4.22 -1.85 -5.52
N ALA A 133 -4.60 -0.99 -6.48
CA ALA A 133 -3.74 -0.58 -7.58
C ALA A 133 -2.53 0.24 -7.10
N TYR A 134 -2.71 1.15 -6.14
CA TYR A 134 -1.58 1.90 -5.55
C TYR A 134 -0.61 1.01 -4.79
N LEU A 135 -1.11 0.01 -4.07
CA LEU A 135 -0.30 -0.77 -3.12
C LEU A 135 0.29 -2.05 -3.71
N HIS A 136 -0.11 -2.49 -4.92
CA HIS A 136 0.26 -3.82 -5.43
C HIS A 136 1.77 -4.06 -5.43
N ASP A 137 2.54 -3.03 -5.72
CA ASP A 137 3.99 -3.04 -5.83
C ASP A 137 4.75 -2.49 -4.62
N VAL A 138 4.08 -2.29 -3.48
CA VAL A 138 4.69 -1.72 -2.26
C VAL A 138 5.96 -2.48 -1.81
N GLY A 139 6.06 -3.75 -2.14
CA GLY A 139 7.24 -4.55 -1.83
C GLY A 139 8.50 -4.17 -2.60
N LYS A 140 8.39 -3.49 -3.73
CA LYS A 140 9.55 -2.96 -4.49
C LYS A 140 10.34 -1.94 -3.66
N ILE A 141 9.66 -1.08 -2.91
CA ILE A 141 10.29 -0.11 -1.99
C ILE A 141 11.11 -0.82 -0.93
N SER A 142 10.58 -1.90 -0.36
CA SER A 142 11.28 -2.68 0.68
C SER A 142 12.53 -3.37 0.12
N LEU A 143 12.49 -3.85 -1.11
CA LEU A 143 13.64 -4.48 -1.79
C LEU A 143 14.72 -3.46 -2.10
N GLU A 144 14.38 -2.29 -2.62
CA GLU A 144 15.34 -1.21 -2.90
C GLU A 144 16.07 -0.75 -1.65
N GLN A 145 15.36 -0.56 -0.54
CA GLN A 145 15.96 -0.21 0.75
C GLN A 145 16.92 -1.30 1.26
N LEU A 146 16.57 -2.57 1.10
CA LEU A 146 17.44 -3.68 1.47
C LEU A 146 18.70 -3.74 0.60
N MET A 147 18.60 -3.44 -0.70
CA MET A 147 19.74 -3.38 -1.62
C MET A 147 20.71 -2.25 -1.24
N LEU A 148 20.21 -1.07 -0.86
CA LEU A 148 21.03 0.08 -0.49
C LEU A 148 21.87 -0.16 0.76
N TYR A 149 21.39 -0.98 1.71
CA TYR A 149 22.03 -1.15 3.02
C TYR A 149 22.77 -2.47 3.23
N SER A 150 22.75 -3.40 2.27
CA SER A 150 23.40 -4.71 2.43
C SER A 150 24.00 -5.25 1.13
N PRO A 151 25.29 -4.92 0.83
CA PRO A 151 25.97 -5.39 -0.39
C PRO A 151 26.00 -6.90 -0.56
N THR A 152 26.01 -7.66 0.55
CA THR A 152 26.02 -9.13 0.54
C THR A 152 24.69 -9.75 0.14
N ARG A 153 23.58 -8.97 0.11
CA ARG A 153 22.26 -9.43 -0.34
C ARG A 153 22.02 -9.25 -1.83
N ILE A 154 22.81 -8.40 -2.51
CA ILE A 154 22.70 -8.18 -3.96
C ILE A 154 22.81 -9.51 -4.72
N THR A 155 23.73 -10.39 -4.33
CA THR A 155 23.89 -11.73 -4.94
C THR A 155 22.73 -12.70 -4.69
N LEU A 156 21.92 -12.49 -3.67
CA LEU A 156 20.74 -13.32 -3.39
C LEU A 156 19.49 -12.80 -4.13
N PHE A 157 19.44 -11.50 -4.44
CA PHE A 157 18.30 -10.85 -5.10
C PHE A 157 18.41 -10.81 -6.63
N GLU A 158 19.59 -10.98 -7.21
CA GLU A 158 19.75 -11.07 -8.67
C GLU A 158 18.98 -12.23 -9.33
N SER A 159 18.40 -13.14 -8.52
CA SER A 159 17.67 -14.29 -9.03
C SER A 159 16.15 -14.21 -8.96
N ASN A 160 15.53 -13.27 -8.22
CA ASN A 160 14.07 -13.31 -7.98
C ASN A 160 13.42 -11.94 -7.81
N TYR A 161 13.04 -11.30 -8.90
CA TYR A 161 12.03 -10.20 -8.93
C TYR A 161 10.70 -10.62 -8.26
N GLN A 162 10.47 -11.91 -8.11
CA GLN A 162 9.31 -12.52 -7.47
C GLN A 162 9.18 -12.18 -5.98
N ASP A 163 10.26 -11.71 -5.35
CA ASP A 163 10.28 -11.45 -3.92
C ASP A 163 9.47 -10.22 -3.48
N HIS A 164 9.18 -9.26 -4.40
CA HIS A 164 8.39 -8.06 -4.03
C HIS A 164 6.97 -8.39 -3.58
N THR A 165 6.34 -9.43 -4.14
CA THR A 165 4.99 -9.86 -3.74
C THR A 165 4.98 -10.41 -2.32
N VAL A 166 5.98 -11.22 -1.97
CA VAL A 166 6.16 -11.76 -0.63
C VAL A 166 6.55 -10.65 0.35
N MET A 167 7.54 -9.81 -0.01
CA MET A 167 8.00 -8.72 0.84
C MET A 167 6.90 -7.69 1.10
N GLY A 168 6.11 -7.33 0.08
CA GLY A 168 4.97 -6.44 0.22
C GLY A 168 3.91 -7.02 1.16
N SER A 169 3.62 -8.31 1.04
CA SER A 169 2.67 -8.99 1.93
C SER A 169 3.13 -8.99 3.39
N VAL A 170 4.44 -9.21 3.64
CA VAL A 170 5.04 -9.13 4.98
C VAL A 170 5.00 -7.70 5.51
N PHE A 171 5.35 -6.71 4.68
CA PHE A 171 5.29 -5.30 5.06
C PHE A 171 3.88 -4.88 5.49
N LEU A 172 2.86 -5.17 4.69
CA LEU A 172 1.47 -4.83 5.01
C LEU A 172 0.94 -5.59 6.22
N SER A 173 1.45 -6.80 6.51
CA SER A 173 1.01 -7.60 7.66
C SER A 173 1.32 -6.96 9.02
N MET A 174 2.28 -6.02 9.05
CA MET A 174 2.64 -5.29 10.27
C MET A 174 1.60 -4.26 10.70
N ILE A 175 0.63 -3.94 9.83
CA ILE A 175 -0.39 -2.91 10.05
C ILE A 175 -1.77 -3.51 9.77
N ASP A 176 -2.55 -3.75 10.82
CA ASP A 176 -3.82 -4.50 10.74
C ASP A 176 -4.85 -3.90 9.77
N ILE A 177 -4.91 -2.57 9.67
CA ILE A 177 -5.82 -1.88 8.74
C ILE A 177 -5.48 -2.09 7.26
N LEU A 178 -4.30 -2.65 6.94
CA LEU A 178 -3.85 -2.93 5.58
C LEU A 178 -4.03 -4.41 5.19
N TRP A 179 -4.51 -5.26 6.09
CA TRP A 179 -4.62 -6.71 5.85
C TRP A 179 -5.52 -7.05 4.67
N GLU A 180 -6.53 -6.23 4.38
CA GLU A 180 -7.42 -6.47 3.23
C GLU A 180 -6.69 -6.38 1.88
N TYR A 181 -5.56 -5.64 1.80
CA TYR A 181 -4.77 -5.46 0.58
C TYR A 181 -3.73 -6.56 0.35
N ILE A 182 -3.35 -7.31 1.42
CA ILE A 182 -2.34 -8.37 1.37
C ILE A 182 -2.62 -9.40 0.27
N PRO A 183 -3.85 -9.93 0.11
CA PRO A 183 -4.11 -10.94 -0.92
C PRO A 183 -3.82 -10.45 -2.34
N THR A 184 -4.06 -9.18 -2.65
CA THR A 184 -3.75 -8.61 -3.96
C THR A 184 -2.25 -8.42 -4.13
N VAL A 185 -1.58 -7.78 -3.17
CA VAL A 185 -0.14 -7.55 -3.19
C VAL A 185 0.64 -8.86 -3.36
N ARG A 186 0.21 -9.92 -2.68
CA ARG A 186 0.87 -11.22 -2.75
C ARG A 186 0.64 -11.94 -4.07
N HIS A 187 -0.56 -11.82 -4.68
CA HIS A 187 -0.98 -12.74 -5.74
C HIS A 187 -1.26 -12.05 -7.11
N HIS A 188 -0.87 -10.79 -7.32
CA HIS A 188 -1.11 -10.11 -8.60
C HIS A 188 -0.27 -10.67 -9.77
N HIS A 189 0.78 -11.42 -9.49
CA HIS A 189 1.56 -12.16 -10.48
C HIS A 189 1.20 -13.65 -10.57
N GLU A 190 0.13 -14.08 -9.91
CA GLU A 190 -0.42 -15.40 -10.17
C GLU A 190 -1.07 -15.46 -11.54
N ARG A 191 -0.99 -16.63 -12.16
CA ARG A 191 -1.53 -16.87 -13.50
C ARG A 191 -2.76 -17.77 -13.45
N TRP A 192 -3.71 -17.50 -14.32
CA TRP A 192 -4.93 -18.31 -14.41
C TRP A 192 -4.66 -19.81 -14.60
N ASP A 193 -3.58 -20.17 -15.30
CA ASP A 193 -3.15 -21.57 -15.53
C ASP A 193 -2.42 -22.20 -14.35
N GLY A 194 -2.15 -21.46 -13.26
CA GLY A 194 -1.44 -21.93 -12.07
C GLY A 194 0.08 -21.97 -12.21
N LYS A 195 0.64 -21.30 -13.22
CA LYS A 195 2.10 -21.21 -13.43
C LYS A 195 2.68 -19.88 -12.98
N GLY A 196 1.92 -19.11 -12.23
CA GLY A 196 2.34 -17.84 -11.64
C GLY A 196 3.08 -18.04 -10.32
N TYR A 197 3.27 -16.96 -9.59
CA TYR A 197 3.95 -16.91 -8.30
C TYR A 197 3.26 -15.95 -7.35
N PRO A 198 3.50 -16.05 -6.01
CA PRO A 198 4.46 -16.92 -5.33
C PRO A 198 3.90 -18.30 -4.93
N ASP A 199 2.58 -18.49 -4.92
CA ASP A 199 1.94 -19.68 -4.34
C ASP A 199 1.42 -20.67 -5.41
N GLY A 200 1.43 -20.30 -6.70
CA GLY A 200 0.97 -21.12 -7.81
C GLY A 200 -0.56 -21.34 -7.81
N LEU A 201 -1.32 -20.34 -7.36
CA LEU A 201 -2.78 -20.38 -7.35
C LEU A 201 -3.34 -20.44 -8.77
N LYS A 202 -4.47 -21.15 -8.93
CA LYS A 202 -5.07 -21.39 -10.25
C LYS A 202 -6.52 -20.93 -10.31
N GLY A 203 -6.87 -20.27 -11.41
CA GLY A 203 -8.26 -19.92 -11.69
C GLY A 203 -8.86 -19.02 -10.62
N GLU A 204 -10.00 -19.42 -10.07
CA GLU A 204 -10.72 -18.65 -9.05
C GLU A 204 -10.11 -18.75 -7.63
N GLU A 205 -9.07 -19.56 -7.41
CA GLU A 205 -8.28 -19.54 -6.18
C GLU A 205 -7.52 -18.21 -6.05
N ILE A 206 -7.18 -17.56 -7.19
CA ILE A 206 -6.55 -16.24 -7.20
C ILE A 206 -7.57 -15.21 -6.71
N PRO A 207 -7.22 -14.36 -5.73
CA PRO A 207 -8.10 -13.32 -5.23
C PRO A 207 -8.63 -12.41 -6.34
N TYR A 208 -9.90 -12.04 -6.28
CA TYR A 208 -10.58 -11.35 -7.39
C TYR A 208 -9.89 -10.03 -7.77
N PHE A 209 -9.51 -9.21 -6.78
CA PHE A 209 -8.78 -7.96 -7.05
C PHE A 209 -7.38 -8.23 -7.62
N ALA A 210 -6.69 -9.30 -7.21
CA ALA A 210 -5.40 -9.67 -7.79
C ALA A 210 -5.54 -10.00 -9.28
N ARG A 211 -6.60 -10.73 -9.68
CA ARG A 211 -6.89 -11.01 -11.10
C ARG A 211 -7.17 -9.74 -11.90
N ILE A 212 -7.85 -8.76 -11.32
CA ILE A 212 -8.10 -7.47 -11.96
C ILE A 212 -6.76 -6.73 -12.12
N ILE A 213 -6.02 -6.56 -11.03
CA ILE A 213 -4.74 -5.84 -11.05
C ILE A 213 -3.78 -6.45 -12.06
N SER A 214 -3.68 -7.78 -12.14
CA SER A 214 -2.81 -8.47 -13.11
C SER A 214 -3.08 -8.06 -14.58
N VAL A 215 -4.36 -7.90 -14.97
CA VAL A 215 -4.69 -7.45 -16.33
C VAL A 215 -4.31 -5.99 -16.56
N LEU A 216 -4.59 -5.13 -15.57
CA LEU A 216 -4.35 -3.70 -15.67
C LEU A 216 -2.85 -3.38 -15.64
N ASP A 217 -2.11 -4.05 -14.78
CA ASP A 217 -0.68 -3.94 -14.63
C ASP A 217 0.06 -4.33 -15.90
N TYR A 218 -0.26 -5.49 -16.46
CA TYR A 218 0.29 -5.91 -17.74
C TYR A 218 0.03 -4.88 -18.84
N TYR A 219 -1.19 -4.31 -18.91
CA TYR A 219 -1.52 -3.28 -19.88
C TYR A 219 -0.64 -2.02 -19.68
N ASP A 220 -0.54 -1.52 -18.43
CA ASP A 220 0.25 -0.31 -18.15
C ASP A 220 1.74 -0.53 -18.43
N GLU A 221 2.29 -1.67 -18.00
CA GLU A 221 3.70 -1.98 -18.22
C GLU A 221 4.07 -1.99 -19.70
N ILE A 222 3.36 -2.73 -20.54
CA ILE A 222 3.73 -2.87 -21.96
C ILE A 222 3.42 -1.62 -22.79
N THR A 223 2.56 -0.72 -22.31
CA THR A 223 2.25 0.54 -22.98
C THR A 223 3.09 1.73 -22.53
N ASN A 224 3.83 1.62 -21.42
CA ASN A 224 4.59 2.73 -20.84
C ASN A 224 6.09 2.41 -20.61
N PHE A 225 6.50 1.14 -20.52
CA PHE A 225 7.88 0.78 -20.19
C PHE A 225 8.58 0.00 -21.32
N ILE A 226 9.83 0.38 -21.63
CA ILE A 226 10.65 -0.31 -22.64
C ILE A 226 11.29 -1.58 -22.09
N SER A 227 11.53 -1.64 -20.77
CA SER A 227 12.22 -2.75 -20.09
C SER A 227 11.28 -3.63 -19.31
N SER A 228 10.06 -3.81 -19.78
CA SER A 228 9.19 -4.81 -19.18
C SER A 228 9.80 -6.20 -19.38
N GLU A 229 9.61 -7.10 -18.46
CA GLU A 229 10.01 -8.52 -18.61
C GLU A 229 9.43 -9.17 -19.87
N TRP A 230 8.48 -8.50 -20.52
CA TRP A 230 7.62 -9.03 -21.56
C TRP A 230 8.02 -8.58 -22.97
N GLU A 231 8.60 -7.36 -23.13
CA GLU A 231 8.76 -6.80 -24.46
C GLU A 231 9.96 -5.84 -24.61
N SER A 232 10.53 -5.83 -25.82
CA SER A 232 11.69 -4.99 -26.18
C SER A 232 11.33 -3.57 -26.64
N ARG A 233 10.03 -3.24 -26.75
CA ARG A 233 9.53 -1.91 -27.15
C ARG A 233 8.16 -1.62 -26.53
N ILE A 234 7.86 -0.36 -26.35
CA ILE A 234 6.53 0.10 -25.99
C ILE A 234 5.51 -0.34 -27.04
N LYS A 235 4.39 -0.91 -26.61
CA LYS A 235 3.27 -1.30 -27.47
C LYS A 235 2.27 -0.17 -27.59
N THR A 236 1.61 -0.10 -28.75
CA THR A 236 0.41 0.73 -28.86
C THR A 236 -0.71 0.16 -27.98
N PRO A 237 -1.65 0.97 -27.52
CA PRO A 237 -2.81 0.49 -26.77
C PRO A 237 -3.57 -0.64 -27.47
N SER A 238 -3.72 -0.59 -28.79
CA SER A 238 -4.38 -1.64 -29.59
C SER A 238 -3.59 -2.95 -29.56
N GLU A 239 -2.24 -2.90 -29.74
CA GLU A 239 -1.40 -4.10 -29.65
C GLU A 239 -1.46 -4.71 -28.23
N ALA A 240 -1.46 -3.88 -27.20
CA ALA A 240 -1.55 -4.36 -25.81
C ALA A 240 -2.87 -5.10 -25.54
N VAL A 241 -3.99 -4.59 -26.05
CA VAL A 241 -5.29 -5.25 -25.91
C VAL A 241 -5.32 -6.59 -26.66
N GLU A 242 -4.72 -6.66 -27.87
CA GLU A 242 -4.60 -7.92 -28.61
C GLU A 242 -3.76 -8.96 -27.85
N MET A 243 -2.62 -8.53 -27.25
CA MET A 243 -1.77 -9.40 -26.44
C MET A 243 -2.52 -9.93 -25.22
N ILE A 244 -3.23 -9.08 -24.48
CA ILE A 244 -4.06 -9.49 -23.35
C ILE A 244 -5.11 -10.51 -23.78
N GLN A 245 -5.74 -10.30 -24.94
CA GLN A 245 -6.73 -11.22 -25.48
C GLN A 245 -6.11 -12.59 -25.81
N ASN A 246 -4.90 -12.62 -26.36
CA ASN A 246 -4.18 -13.87 -26.67
C ASN A 246 -3.74 -14.62 -25.39
N LEU A 247 -3.57 -13.92 -24.27
CA LEU A 247 -3.21 -14.49 -22.97
C LEU A 247 -4.43 -14.92 -22.11
N SER A 248 -5.65 -14.71 -22.63
CA SER A 248 -6.87 -15.14 -21.95
C SER A 248 -6.91 -16.63 -21.67
N GLY A 249 -7.29 -17.01 -20.45
CA GLY A 249 -7.38 -18.41 -20.01
C GLY A 249 -6.01 -19.05 -19.68
N THR A 250 -4.90 -18.35 -19.91
CA THR A 250 -3.56 -18.78 -19.53
C THR A 250 -2.96 -17.87 -18.46
N TYR A 251 -2.68 -16.63 -18.78
CA TYR A 251 -2.24 -15.64 -17.81
C TYR A 251 -3.41 -15.06 -17.03
N PHE A 252 -4.47 -14.65 -17.75
CA PHE A 252 -5.54 -13.82 -17.22
C PHE A 252 -6.88 -14.56 -17.15
N ASP A 253 -7.72 -14.13 -16.21
CA ASP A 253 -9.11 -14.57 -16.10
C ASP A 253 -9.88 -14.21 -17.38
N PRO A 254 -10.42 -15.21 -18.14
CA PRO A 254 -11.12 -14.95 -19.38
C PRO A 254 -12.28 -13.97 -19.25
N LYS A 255 -13.03 -14.04 -18.12
CA LYS A 255 -14.18 -13.16 -17.88
C LYS A 255 -13.74 -11.69 -17.71
N LEU A 256 -12.57 -11.46 -17.10
CA LEU A 256 -12.03 -10.12 -16.92
C LEU A 256 -11.42 -9.59 -18.22
N VAL A 257 -10.74 -10.45 -18.99
CA VAL A 257 -10.23 -10.09 -20.33
C VAL A 257 -11.36 -9.65 -21.24
N ASP A 258 -12.46 -10.42 -21.32
CA ASP A 258 -13.61 -10.06 -22.15
C ASP A 258 -14.16 -8.66 -21.79
N LYS A 259 -14.32 -8.38 -20.50
CA LYS A 259 -14.79 -7.07 -20.02
C LYS A 259 -13.78 -5.95 -20.33
N PHE A 260 -12.49 -6.20 -20.14
CA PHE A 260 -11.45 -5.22 -20.43
C PHE A 260 -11.40 -4.88 -21.92
N VAL A 261 -11.43 -5.88 -22.80
CA VAL A 261 -11.44 -5.70 -24.26
C VAL A 261 -12.68 -4.91 -24.72
N LEU A 262 -13.86 -5.23 -24.16
CA LEU A 262 -15.09 -4.50 -24.47
C LEU A 262 -14.99 -3.03 -24.04
N MET A 263 -14.50 -2.75 -22.82
CA MET A 263 -14.26 -1.38 -22.36
C MET A 263 -13.32 -0.62 -23.30
N MET A 264 -12.23 -1.25 -23.74
CA MET A 264 -11.26 -0.60 -24.62
C MET A 264 -11.81 -0.33 -26.02
N ARG A 265 -12.69 -1.20 -26.54
CA ARG A 265 -13.43 -0.98 -27.79
C ARG A 265 -14.40 0.20 -27.68
N GLU A 266 -15.19 0.27 -26.63
CA GLU A 266 -16.13 1.37 -26.41
C GLU A 266 -15.41 2.73 -26.28
N ARG A 267 -14.16 2.71 -25.85
CA ARG A 267 -13.26 3.90 -25.78
C ARG A 267 -12.60 4.23 -27.12
N GLY A 268 -12.80 3.43 -28.15
CA GLY A 268 -12.17 3.64 -29.47
C GLY A 268 -10.66 3.35 -29.51
N VAL A 269 -10.18 2.50 -28.60
CA VAL A 269 -8.76 2.08 -28.55
C VAL A 269 -8.49 0.96 -29.55
N VAL A 270 -9.50 0.11 -29.81
CA VAL A 270 -9.44 -1.06 -30.73
C VAL A 270 -10.66 -1.07 -31.64
#